data_60f4257f5017298efaa7d24e3f5c2964
#
_entry.id   60f4257f5017298efaa7d24e3f5c2964
#
_cell.length_a   1.000
_cell.length_b   1.000
_cell.length_c   1.000
_cell.angle_alpha   90.00
_cell.angle_beta   90.00
_cell.angle_gamma   90.00
#
_symmetry.space_group_name_H-M   'P 1'
#
loop_
_entity.id
_entity.type
_entity.pdbx_description
1 polymer ?
#
loop_
_entity_poly.entity_id
_entity_poly.type
_entity_poly.pdbx_seq_one_letter_code
_entity_poly.pdbx_strand_id
1 'polypeptide(L)'
;GCSNAVGEIIQGTKGVWNSFTHEIKDLQGNLIWKYDEEADKAKFKQHNPYVLELVDWVNHIRKGTAHDEATDCAISSLVGVMGRESAYTGNTVTWDEISKSDLDYMPAVLEMGKMDMAANVVRVPGSEQK
;
A
#
# COMPACT_ATOMS: atom_id res chain seq x y z
N GLY A 1 -12.83 -18.49 -6.87
CA GLY A 1 -12.57 -17.27 -7.61
C GLY A 1 -12.35 -16.10 -6.67
N CYS A 2 -11.40 -15.24 -7.01
CA CYS A 2 -11.20 -13.99 -6.27
C CYS A 2 -12.12 -12.91 -6.83
N SER A 3 -12.56 -11.97 -5.99
CA SER A 3 -13.24 -10.76 -6.45
C SER A 3 -12.23 -9.84 -7.14
N ASN A 4 -12.61 -9.30 -8.29
CA ASN A 4 -11.81 -8.31 -9.03
C ASN A 4 -12.12 -6.90 -8.52
N ALA A 5 -11.81 -6.63 -7.26
CA ALA A 5 -11.97 -5.32 -6.67
C ALA A 5 -10.64 -4.87 -6.05
N VAL A 6 -10.28 -3.62 -6.30
CA VAL A 6 -9.13 -2.96 -5.67
C VAL A 6 -9.69 -1.83 -4.82
N GLY A 7 -9.49 -1.91 -3.52
CA GLY A 7 -9.97 -0.91 -2.59
C GLY A 7 -9.77 -1.36 -1.15
N GLU A 8 -9.85 -0.43 -0.25
CA GLU A 8 -9.60 -0.60 1.17
C GLU A 8 -10.78 -0.15 2.00
N ILE A 9 -10.97 -0.82 3.14
CA ILE A 9 -11.88 -0.39 4.20
C ILE A 9 -11.06 -0.29 5.48
N ILE A 10 -10.96 0.92 6.03
CA ILE A 10 -10.23 1.17 7.27
C ILE A 10 -11.23 1.37 8.40
N GLN A 11 -11.18 0.51 9.40
CA GLN A 11 -12.03 0.58 10.59
C GLN A 11 -11.24 1.20 11.75
N GLY A 12 -11.73 2.31 12.25
CA GLY A 12 -11.20 3.01 13.41
C GLY A 12 -12.18 3.03 14.59
N THR A 13 -11.73 3.51 15.73
CA THR A 13 -12.55 3.62 16.95
C THR A 13 -13.68 4.64 16.86
N LYS A 14 -13.63 5.53 15.87
CA LYS A 14 -14.61 6.62 15.68
C LYS A 14 -15.41 6.50 14.40
N GLY A 15 -15.04 5.62 13.48
CA GLY A 15 -15.73 5.46 12.21
C GLY A 15 -15.00 4.57 11.24
N VAL A 16 -15.54 4.47 10.04
CA VAL A 16 -15.06 3.61 8.94
C VAL A 16 -14.87 4.46 7.70
N TRP A 17 -13.68 4.38 7.12
CA TRP A 17 -13.41 4.88 5.78
C TRP A 17 -13.56 3.77 4.75
N ASN A 18 -14.17 4.10 3.62
CA ASN A 18 -14.40 3.18 2.51
C ASN A 18 -13.93 3.82 1.20
N SER A 19 -12.91 3.22 0.57
CA SER A 19 -12.35 3.72 -0.68
C SER A 19 -13.29 3.57 -1.87
N PHE A 20 -14.23 2.63 -1.84
CA PHE A 20 -15.18 2.43 -2.95
C PHE A 20 -16.22 3.54 -3.05
N THR A 21 -16.56 4.15 -1.92
CA THR A 21 -17.54 5.26 -1.87
C THR A 21 -16.89 6.60 -1.61
N HIS A 22 -15.58 6.60 -1.28
CA HIS A 22 -14.81 7.77 -0.86
C HIS A 22 -15.46 8.51 0.31
N GLU A 23 -15.97 7.74 1.30
CA GLU A 23 -16.72 8.28 2.45
C GLU A 23 -16.11 7.84 3.77
N ILE A 24 -16.23 8.72 4.76
CA ILE A 24 -16.04 8.35 6.17
C ILE A 24 -17.41 8.41 6.85
N LYS A 25 -17.80 7.32 7.51
CA LYS A 25 -19.02 7.23 8.32
C LYS A 25 -18.68 6.96 9.78
N ASP A 26 -19.49 7.47 10.71
CA ASP A 26 -19.36 7.10 12.11
C ASP A 26 -19.78 5.63 12.35
N LEU A 27 -19.64 5.14 13.58
CA LEU A 27 -20.01 3.77 13.94
C LEU A 27 -21.53 3.52 13.89
N GLN A 28 -22.34 4.58 13.80
CA GLN A 28 -23.80 4.53 13.63
C GLN A 28 -24.21 4.56 12.15
N GLY A 29 -23.24 4.75 11.23
CA GLY A 29 -23.46 4.80 9.79
C GLY A 29 -23.76 6.21 9.24
N ASN A 30 -23.71 7.27 10.07
CA ASN A 30 -23.89 8.62 9.61
C ASN A 30 -22.66 9.11 8.84
N LEU A 31 -22.89 9.86 7.76
CA LEU A 31 -21.80 10.42 6.95
C LEU A 31 -21.09 11.53 7.74
N ILE A 32 -19.77 11.38 7.94
CA ILE A 32 -18.89 12.38 8.54
C ILE A 32 -18.19 13.21 7.45
N TRP A 33 -17.72 12.54 6.41
CA TRP A 33 -16.95 13.15 5.34
C TRP A 33 -17.11 12.38 4.04
N LYS A 34 -17.06 13.11 2.93
CA LYS A 34 -17.04 12.56 1.58
C LYS A 34 -16.05 13.34 0.72
N TYR A 35 -15.31 12.64 -0.10
CA TYR A 35 -14.42 13.25 -1.09
C TYR A 35 -15.21 14.03 -2.14
N ASP A 36 -14.81 15.27 -2.37
CA ASP A 36 -15.42 16.15 -3.37
C ASP A 36 -14.64 16.10 -4.69
N GLU A 37 -15.00 15.14 -5.53
CA GLU A 37 -14.40 14.94 -6.85
C GLU A 37 -14.60 16.14 -7.77
N GLU A 38 -15.73 16.83 -7.65
CA GLU A 38 -16.05 17.99 -8.52
C GLU A 38 -15.19 19.20 -8.15
N ALA A 39 -14.86 19.38 -6.87
CA ALA A 39 -13.92 20.42 -6.43
C ALA A 39 -12.52 20.19 -7.02
N ASP A 40 -12.03 18.96 -7.04
CA ASP A 40 -10.73 18.62 -7.63
C ASP A 40 -10.74 18.77 -9.16
N LYS A 41 -11.79 18.33 -9.82
CA LYS A 41 -11.96 18.57 -11.27
C LYS A 41 -11.97 20.06 -11.60
N ALA A 42 -12.65 20.88 -10.80
CA ALA A 42 -12.68 22.32 -11.00
C ALA A 42 -11.29 22.96 -10.83
N LYS A 43 -10.53 22.52 -9.82
CA LYS A 43 -9.21 23.05 -9.48
C LYS A 43 -8.11 22.61 -10.44
N PHE A 44 -8.06 21.32 -10.75
CA PHE A 44 -6.95 20.69 -11.47
C PHE A 44 -7.29 20.32 -12.92
N LYS A 45 -8.54 20.55 -13.37
CA LYS A 45 -9.09 20.12 -14.66
C LYS A 45 -9.14 18.60 -14.86
N GLN A 46 -8.93 17.86 -13.80
CA GLN A 46 -8.95 16.40 -13.77
C GLN A 46 -8.88 15.89 -12.32
N HIS A 47 -9.14 14.58 -12.12
CA HIS A 47 -9.18 13.93 -10.80
C HIS A 47 -8.38 12.60 -10.74
N ASN A 48 -7.65 12.27 -11.80
CA ASN A 48 -6.83 11.06 -11.82
C ASN A 48 -5.67 11.19 -10.81
N PRO A 49 -5.59 10.36 -9.76
CA PRO A 49 -4.59 10.49 -8.71
C PRO A 49 -3.16 10.38 -9.23
N TYR A 50 -2.90 9.56 -10.24
CA TYR A 50 -1.57 9.45 -10.86
C TYR A 50 -1.10 10.73 -11.54
N VAL A 51 -2.01 11.52 -12.06
CA VAL A 51 -1.67 12.81 -12.65
C VAL A 51 -1.59 13.90 -11.59
N LEU A 52 -2.44 13.85 -10.56
CA LEU A 52 -2.38 14.79 -9.44
C LEU A 52 -1.06 14.68 -8.68
N GLU A 53 -0.53 13.48 -8.50
CA GLU A 53 0.82 13.24 -7.95
C GLU A 53 1.90 13.99 -8.75
N LEU A 54 1.90 13.85 -10.07
CA LEU A 54 2.85 14.56 -10.94
C LEU A 54 2.66 16.08 -10.90
N VAL A 55 1.42 16.56 -10.82
CA VAL A 55 1.10 18.00 -10.68
C VAL A 55 1.66 18.53 -9.36
N ASP A 56 1.52 17.79 -8.28
CA ASP A 56 2.04 18.18 -6.98
C ASP A 56 3.56 18.23 -6.99
N TRP A 57 4.21 17.20 -7.50
CA TRP A 57 5.67 17.15 -7.66
C TRP A 57 6.21 18.33 -8.48
N VAL A 58 5.60 18.64 -9.64
CA VAL A 58 5.99 19.80 -10.47
C VAL A 58 5.79 21.12 -9.72
N ASN A 59 4.73 21.24 -8.92
CA ASN A 59 4.49 22.43 -8.11
C ASN A 59 5.57 22.62 -7.04
N HIS A 60 6.03 21.55 -6.40
CA HIS A 60 7.14 21.60 -5.45
C HIS A 60 8.45 22.04 -6.11
N ILE A 61 8.76 21.51 -7.31
CA ILE A 61 9.92 21.96 -8.11
C ILE A 61 9.82 23.46 -8.41
N ARG A 62 8.66 23.93 -8.90
CA ARG A 62 8.47 25.36 -9.25
C ARG A 62 8.57 26.28 -8.05
N LYS A 63 8.17 25.83 -6.87
CA LYS A 63 8.26 26.60 -5.61
C LYS A 63 9.62 26.52 -4.96
N GLY A 64 10.51 25.64 -5.43
CA GLY A 64 11.80 25.36 -4.78
C GLY A 64 11.65 24.72 -3.39
N THR A 65 10.56 24.02 -3.15
CA THR A 65 10.31 23.31 -1.87
C THR A 65 10.66 21.84 -1.99
N ALA A 66 11.25 21.28 -0.93
CA ALA A 66 11.52 19.85 -0.88
C ALA A 66 10.20 19.05 -0.87
N HIS A 67 10.19 17.94 -1.59
CA HIS A 67 9.12 16.95 -1.59
C HIS A 67 9.78 15.58 -1.48
N ASP A 68 9.95 15.12 -0.26
CA ASP A 68 10.63 13.85 0.06
C ASP A 68 9.63 12.91 0.75
N GLU A 69 9.22 11.89 0.04
CA GLU A 69 8.31 10.84 0.51
C GLU A 69 9.01 9.48 0.64
N ALA A 70 10.35 9.44 0.56
CA ALA A 70 11.09 8.19 0.56
C ALA A 70 10.84 7.35 1.82
N THR A 71 10.79 7.99 2.99
CA THR A 71 10.49 7.31 4.26
C THR A 71 9.06 6.75 4.28
N ASP A 72 8.08 7.54 3.86
CA ASP A 72 6.68 7.11 3.85
C ASP A 72 6.45 5.97 2.83
N CYS A 73 7.11 6.03 1.68
CA CYS A 73 7.10 4.97 0.69
C CYS A 73 7.74 3.68 1.23
N ALA A 74 8.87 3.78 1.93
CA ALA A 74 9.53 2.64 2.55
C ALA A 74 8.64 2.00 3.64
N ILE A 75 8.02 2.80 4.50
CA ILE A 75 7.08 2.33 5.54
C ILE A 75 5.88 1.63 4.90
N SER A 76 5.25 2.24 3.90
CA SER A 76 4.10 1.68 3.19
C SER A 76 4.44 0.35 2.51
N SER A 77 5.61 0.26 1.89
CA SER A 77 6.10 -0.98 1.28
C SER A 77 6.34 -2.07 2.33
N LEU A 78 6.92 -1.71 3.47
CA LEU A 78 7.17 -2.66 4.56
C LEU A 78 5.88 -3.18 5.18
N VAL A 79 4.81 -2.38 5.26
CA VAL A 79 3.47 -2.85 5.66
C VAL A 79 2.97 -3.95 4.72
N GLY A 80 3.17 -3.80 3.40
CA GLY A 80 2.84 -4.84 2.43
C GLY A 80 3.65 -6.13 2.64
N VAL A 81 4.95 -6.00 2.93
CA VAL A 81 5.82 -7.13 3.26
C VAL A 81 5.37 -7.82 4.56
N MET A 82 5.02 -7.05 5.59
CA MET A 82 4.49 -7.57 6.85
C MET A 82 3.23 -8.44 6.64
N GLY A 83 2.28 -7.94 5.83
CA GLY A 83 1.08 -8.69 5.48
C GLY A 83 1.39 -9.97 4.70
N ARG A 84 2.33 -9.90 3.77
CA ARG A 84 2.82 -11.07 3.02
C ARG A 84 3.42 -12.12 3.95
N GLU A 85 4.33 -11.74 4.85
CA GLU A 85 4.95 -12.67 5.79
C GLU A 85 3.92 -13.33 6.71
N SER A 86 2.97 -12.55 7.23
CA SER A 86 1.86 -13.09 8.01
C SER A 86 1.04 -14.12 7.23
N ALA A 87 0.73 -13.84 5.96
CA ALA A 87 -0.04 -14.76 5.11
C ALA A 87 0.71 -16.06 4.81
N TYR A 88 2.01 -16.00 4.55
CA TYR A 88 2.80 -17.19 4.20
C TYR A 88 3.16 -18.03 5.42
N THR A 89 3.49 -17.40 6.56
CA THR A 89 3.83 -18.12 7.79
C THR A 89 2.59 -18.56 8.58
N GLY A 90 1.45 -17.89 8.39
CA GLY A 90 0.26 -18.07 9.22
C GLY A 90 0.37 -17.50 10.62
N ASN A 91 1.43 -16.75 10.91
CA ASN A 91 1.70 -16.16 12.22
C ASN A 91 1.31 -14.68 12.26
N THR A 92 1.09 -14.15 13.45
CA THR A 92 1.07 -12.71 13.66
C THR A 92 2.48 -12.16 13.48
N VAL A 93 2.63 -11.14 12.63
CA VAL A 93 3.88 -10.40 12.43
C VAL A 93 3.68 -8.99 12.96
N THR A 94 4.52 -8.58 13.90
CA THR A 94 4.46 -7.22 14.47
C THR A 94 5.33 -6.24 13.69
N TRP A 95 5.05 -4.95 13.86
CA TRP A 95 5.88 -3.89 13.27
C TRP A 95 7.31 -3.93 13.80
N ASP A 96 7.49 -4.21 15.08
CA ASP A 96 8.83 -4.28 15.70
C ASP A 96 9.66 -5.42 15.10
N GLU A 97 9.06 -6.55 14.83
CA GLU A 97 9.73 -7.69 14.20
C GLU A 97 10.11 -7.37 12.74
N ILE A 98 9.15 -6.92 11.94
CA ILE A 98 9.41 -6.71 10.50
C ILE A 98 10.37 -5.55 10.24
N SER A 99 10.30 -4.48 11.03
CA SER A 99 11.16 -3.30 10.86
C SER A 99 12.63 -3.55 11.23
N LYS A 100 12.91 -4.61 11.99
CA LYS A 100 14.26 -5.03 12.39
C LYS A 100 14.71 -6.30 11.68
N SER A 101 13.87 -6.84 10.80
CA SER A 101 14.14 -8.05 10.07
C SER A 101 15.27 -7.86 9.04
N ASP A 102 16.08 -8.88 8.89
CA ASP A 102 17.09 -9.04 7.86
C ASP A 102 16.57 -9.83 6.63
N LEU A 103 15.26 -9.87 6.45
CA LEU A 103 14.62 -10.53 5.30
C LEU A 103 15.18 -9.99 3.99
N ASP A 104 15.74 -10.89 3.21
CA ASP A 104 16.23 -10.62 1.87
C ASP A 104 15.48 -11.49 0.85
N TYR A 105 14.80 -10.83 -0.08
CA TYR A 105 14.10 -11.49 -1.19
C TYR A 105 14.86 -11.44 -2.50
N MET A 106 16.07 -10.88 -2.47
CA MET A 106 16.89 -10.83 -3.66
C MET A 106 17.35 -12.25 -4.06
N PRO A 107 17.39 -12.56 -5.34
CA PRO A 107 17.99 -13.81 -5.79
C PRO A 107 19.46 -13.88 -5.35
N ALA A 108 19.92 -15.07 -4.95
CA ALA A 108 21.31 -15.29 -4.56
C ALA A 108 22.31 -14.95 -5.70
N VAL A 109 21.85 -14.99 -6.94
CA VAL A 109 22.62 -14.63 -8.14
C VAL A 109 21.85 -13.57 -8.92
N LEU A 110 22.43 -12.37 -9.07
CA LEU A 110 21.86 -11.24 -9.82
C LEU A 110 22.44 -11.19 -11.24
N GLU A 111 22.32 -12.29 -11.98
CA GLU A 111 22.77 -12.36 -13.37
C GLU A 111 21.59 -12.57 -14.32
N MET A 112 21.66 -11.92 -15.48
CA MET A 112 20.72 -12.17 -16.57
C MET A 112 21.04 -13.50 -17.22
N GLY A 113 20.13 -14.46 -17.14
CA GLY A 113 20.36 -15.77 -17.72
C GLY A 113 19.35 -16.83 -17.29
N LYS A 114 19.74 -18.09 -17.48
CA LYS A 114 18.95 -19.24 -17.08
C LYS A 114 18.94 -19.34 -15.56
N MET A 115 17.77 -19.22 -14.97
CA MET A 115 17.59 -19.35 -13.51
C MET A 115 17.29 -20.81 -13.16
N ASP A 116 17.88 -21.32 -12.09
CA ASP A 116 17.51 -22.62 -11.53
C ASP A 116 16.15 -22.49 -10.81
N MET A 117 15.09 -22.92 -11.49
CA MET A 117 13.73 -22.88 -10.94
C MET A 117 13.52 -23.85 -9.78
N ALA A 118 14.38 -24.88 -9.64
CA ALA A 118 14.29 -25.81 -8.50
C ALA A 118 14.73 -25.16 -7.18
N ALA A 119 15.60 -24.15 -7.24
CA ALA A 119 16.01 -23.37 -6.08
C ALA A 119 15.00 -22.28 -5.70
N ASN A 120 14.05 -21.96 -6.58
CA ASN A 120 13.03 -20.91 -6.38
C ASN A 120 11.64 -21.53 -6.20
N VAL A 121 11.45 -22.27 -5.11
CA VAL A 121 10.15 -22.86 -4.79
C VAL A 121 9.14 -21.76 -4.49
N VAL A 122 8.01 -21.79 -5.20
CA VAL A 122 6.91 -20.88 -4.92
C VAL A 122 6.34 -21.20 -3.54
N ARG A 123 6.41 -20.26 -2.62
CA ARG A 123 5.84 -20.42 -1.27
C ARG A 123 4.32 -20.55 -1.35
N VAL A 124 3.76 -21.44 -0.56
CA VAL A 124 2.31 -21.63 -0.44
C VAL A 124 1.87 -21.07 0.90
N PRO A 125 0.87 -20.16 0.93
CA PRO A 125 0.40 -19.54 2.17
C PRO A 125 0.03 -20.58 3.23
N GLY A 126 0.53 -20.40 4.46
CA GLY A 126 0.30 -21.30 5.58
C GLY A 126 1.10 -22.60 5.58
N SER A 127 1.97 -22.84 4.58
CA SER A 127 2.78 -24.07 4.50
C SER A 127 3.98 -24.11 5.47
N GLU A 128 4.35 -22.97 6.03
CA GLU A 128 5.52 -22.83 6.93
C GLU A 128 5.17 -22.93 8.40
N GLN A 129 3.91 -23.21 8.73
CA GLN A 129 3.52 -23.54 10.10
C GLN A 129 4.06 -24.93 10.45
N LYS A 130 5.09 -24.98 11.27
CA LYS A 130 5.56 -26.19 11.94
C LYS A 130 5.74 -25.91 13.42
#